data_ed8d4e3415c36fe36be8eb70bfe4b72e
#
_entry.id   ed8d4e3415c36fe36be8eb70bfe4b72e
#
_cell.length_a   1.000
_cell.length_b   1.000
_cell.length_c   1.000
_cell.angle_alpha   90.00
_cell.angle_beta   90.00
_cell.angle_gamma   90.00
#
_symmetry.space_group_name_H-M   'P 1'
#
loop_
_entity.id
_entity.type
_entity.pdbx_description
1 polymer ?
#
loop_
_entity_poly.entity_id
_entity_poly.type
_entity_poly.pdbx_seq_one_letter_code
_entity_poly.pdbx_strand_id
1 'polypeptide(L)'
;QKIEATAASDTIIYYTTDGTTPTTKSKKYKGAIDMPKGDSIYYFIAVNAEGVVSDVTTRVYNFTPEYSKTYDEALESLKRSIGGMDITFNDNDDGDIYNFEYREIAEISDKYYYIISCEMTTKKNKTKSTTYAVSCDDAICYKASHGSDGNYSISTSNDD
;
A
#
# COMPACT_ATOMS: atom_id res chain seq x y z
N GLN A 1 10.37 -2.86 5.39
CA GLN A 1 11.68 -3.56 5.37
C GLN A 1 12.51 -3.10 4.17
N LYS A 2 13.83 -3.24 4.27
CA LYS A 2 14.76 -2.81 3.21
C LYS A 2 15.75 -3.91 2.86
N ILE A 3 16.12 -3.94 1.57
CA ILE A 3 17.16 -4.81 1.04
C ILE A 3 18.46 -4.02 1.01
N GLU A 4 19.48 -4.52 1.70
CA GLU A 4 20.80 -3.93 1.73
C GLU A 4 21.83 -4.86 1.06
N ALA A 5 22.69 -4.28 0.23
CA ALA A 5 23.77 -4.99 -0.43
C ALA A 5 25.11 -4.28 -0.14
N THR A 6 26.12 -5.06 0.18
CA THR A 6 27.47 -4.58 0.45
C THR A 6 28.47 -5.28 -0.45
N ALA A 7 29.52 -4.58 -0.84
CA ALA A 7 30.66 -5.11 -1.58
C ALA A 7 31.96 -4.49 -1.05
N ALA A 8 33.11 -4.93 -1.56
CA ALA A 8 34.40 -4.33 -1.25
C ALA A 8 34.44 -2.85 -1.66
N SER A 9 35.36 -2.08 -1.05
CA SER A 9 35.61 -0.71 -1.45
C SER A 9 35.92 -0.61 -2.95
N ASP A 10 35.55 0.52 -3.56
CA ASP A 10 35.77 0.79 -4.99
C ASP A 10 35.04 -0.16 -5.96
N THR A 11 33.94 -0.77 -5.49
CA THR A 11 33.13 -1.69 -6.27
C THR A 11 31.74 -1.10 -6.50
N ILE A 12 31.22 -1.24 -7.72
CA ILE A 12 29.84 -0.84 -8.07
C ILE A 12 28.98 -2.09 -8.11
N ILE A 13 27.86 -2.07 -7.39
CA ILE A 13 26.87 -3.14 -7.43
C ILE A 13 25.79 -2.81 -8.49
N TYR A 14 25.47 -3.78 -9.33
CA TYR A 14 24.36 -3.74 -10.29
C TYR A 14 23.37 -4.84 -9.98
N TYR A 15 22.10 -4.63 -10.30
CA TYR A 15 21.07 -5.63 -10.05
C TYR A 15 19.94 -5.62 -11.08
N THR A 16 19.23 -6.75 -11.16
CA THR A 16 17.99 -6.95 -11.91
C THR A 16 16.93 -7.64 -11.04
N THR A 17 15.67 -7.50 -11.43
CA THR A 17 14.50 -8.10 -10.75
C THR A 17 13.58 -8.84 -11.70
N ASP A 18 13.96 -8.93 -12.96
CA ASP A 18 13.17 -9.51 -14.07
C ASP A 18 13.66 -10.91 -14.49
N GLY A 19 14.53 -11.52 -13.71
CA GLY A 19 15.12 -12.83 -14.00
C GLY A 19 16.34 -12.79 -14.93
N THR A 20 16.70 -11.63 -15.45
CA THR A 20 17.89 -11.51 -16.33
C THR A 20 19.18 -11.41 -15.52
N THR A 21 20.28 -11.88 -16.08
CA THR A 21 21.61 -11.72 -15.48
C THR A 21 22.02 -10.25 -15.50
N PRO A 22 22.39 -9.65 -14.36
CA PRO A 22 22.84 -8.27 -14.32
C PRO A 22 24.11 -8.04 -15.15
N THR A 23 24.22 -6.83 -15.70
CA THR A 23 25.41 -6.36 -16.43
C THR A 23 25.76 -4.94 -15.96
N THR A 24 26.84 -4.37 -16.42
CA THR A 24 27.20 -2.96 -16.16
C THR A 24 26.20 -1.95 -16.73
N LYS A 25 25.23 -2.40 -17.55
CA LYS A 25 24.11 -1.58 -18.06
C LYS A 25 22.86 -1.69 -17.21
N SER A 26 22.82 -2.64 -16.27
CA SER A 26 21.71 -2.84 -15.35
C SER A 26 21.61 -1.73 -14.30
N LYS A 27 20.55 -1.74 -13.50
CA LYS A 27 20.32 -0.74 -12.46
C LYS A 27 21.44 -0.77 -11.42
N LYS A 28 22.03 0.39 -11.13
CA LYS A 28 23.04 0.53 -10.08
C LYS A 28 22.37 0.54 -8.71
N TYR A 29 22.93 -0.21 -7.78
CA TYR A 29 22.58 -0.10 -6.38
C TYR A 29 23.19 1.18 -5.79
N LYS A 30 22.35 2.05 -5.26
CA LYS A 30 22.74 3.36 -4.71
C LYS A 30 22.49 3.48 -3.20
N GLY A 31 21.97 2.44 -2.59
CA GLY A 31 21.56 2.40 -1.19
C GLY A 31 20.38 1.46 -0.99
N ALA A 32 19.95 1.33 0.25
CA ALA A 32 18.89 0.41 0.64
C ALA A 32 17.65 0.52 -0.27
N ILE A 33 17.17 -0.62 -0.76
CA ILE A 33 16.00 -0.74 -1.64
C ILE A 33 14.81 -1.11 -0.76
N ASP A 34 13.65 -0.47 -0.94
CA ASP A 34 12.43 -0.91 -0.28
C ASP A 34 12.05 -2.31 -0.75
N MET A 35 11.71 -3.17 0.22
CA MET A 35 11.35 -4.54 -0.07
C MET A 35 9.93 -4.56 -0.64
N PRO A 36 9.73 -5.02 -1.89
CA PRO A 36 8.42 -5.07 -2.49
C PRO A 36 7.53 -6.09 -1.77
N LYS A 37 6.23 -5.82 -1.74
CA LYS A 37 5.23 -6.74 -1.19
C LYS A 37 5.17 -8.02 -2.04
N GLY A 38 5.01 -9.16 -1.36
CA GLY A 38 4.93 -10.47 -1.99
C GLY A 38 6.29 -11.07 -2.30
N ASP A 39 6.30 -11.98 -3.24
CA ASP A 39 7.52 -12.67 -3.68
C ASP A 39 8.32 -11.80 -4.63
N SER A 40 9.63 -11.72 -4.39
CA SER A 40 10.55 -11.03 -5.28
C SER A 40 11.89 -11.72 -5.36
N ILE A 41 12.53 -11.65 -6.53
CA ILE A 41 13.85 -12.23 -6.76
C ILE A 41 14.76 -11.13 -7.27
N TYR A 42 15.94 -11.03 -6.65
CA TYR A 42 16.97 -10.08 -7.02
C TYR A 42 18.23 -10.83 -7.43
N TYR A 43 18.84 -10.40 -8.52
CA TYR A 43 20.13 -10.84 -9.00
C TYR A 43 21.11 -9.69 -8.90
N PHE A 44 22.26 -9.92 -8.26
CA PHE A 44 23.28 -8.90 -8.05
C PHE A 44 24.60 -9.33 -8.64
N ILE A 45 25.37 -8.38 -9.16
CA ILE A 45 26.79 -8.49 -9.45
C ILE A 45 27.51 -7.30 -8.86
N ALA A 46 28.79 -7.50 -8.53
CA ALA A 46 29.71 -6.45 -8.13
C ALA A 46 30.80 -6.30 -9.18
N VAL A 47 31.16 -5.07 -9.53
CA VAL A 47 32.18 -4.77 -10.55
C VAL A 47 33.20 -3.83 -9.94
N ASN A 48 34.49 -4.23 -9.87
CA ASN A 48 35.56 -3.42 -9.32
C ASN A 48 36.06 -2.36 -10.33
N ALA A 49 37.02 -1.53 -9.89
CA ALA A 49 37.57 -0.46 -10.72
C ALA A 49 38.31 -0.97 -11.97
N GLU A 50 38.80 -2.19 -11.97
CA GLU A 50 39.48 -2.83 -13.10
C GLU A 50 38.50 -3.50 -14.08
N GLY A 51 37.21 -3.45 -13.79
CA GLY A 51 36.15 -4.05 -14.62
C GLY A 51 35.94 -5.54 -14.38
N VAL A 52 36.52 -6.13 -13.34
CA VAL A 52 36.29 -7.54 -12.98
C VAL A 52 34.92 -7.67 -12.35
N VAL A 53 34.15 -8.63 -12.86
CA VAL A 53 32.75 -8.90 -12.46
C VAL A 53 32.74 -10.11 -11.52
N SER A 54 32.02 -9.98 -10.41
CA SER A 54 31.76 -11.11 -9.49
C SER A 54 30.83 -12.15 -10.08
N ASP A 55 30.73 -13.31 -9.44
CA ASP A 55 29.62 -14.23 -9.65
C ASP A 55 28.29 -13.55 -9.32
N VAL A 56 27.21 -14.09 -9.93
CA VAL A 56 25.85 -13.61 -9.68
C VAL A 56 25.39 -14.09 -8.31
N THR A 57 25.01 -13.14 -7.47
CA THR A 57 24.35 -13.43 -6.19
C THR A 57 22.84 -13.33 -6.37
N THR A 58 22.13 -14.41 -6.09
CA THR A 58 20.66 -14.45 -6.13
C THR A 58 20.08 -14.34 -4.72
N ARG A 59 19.04 -13.54 -4.56
CA ARG A 59 18.25 -13.43 -3.31
C ARG A 59 16.78 -13.50 -3.62
N VAL A 60 16.09 -14.33 -2.86
CA VAL A 60 14.62 -14.46 -2.90
C VAL A 60 14.08 -13.85 -1.63
N TYR A 61 13.11 -12.99 -1.76
CA TYR A 61 12.40 -12.36 -0.65
C TYR A 61 10.92 -12.65 -0.76
N ASN A 62 10.30 -12.89 0.39
CA ASN A 62 8.85 -12.92 0.57
C ASN A 62 8.52 -11.91 1.66
N PHE A 63 7.83 -10.83 1.30
CA PHE A 63 7.45 -9.81 2.23
C PHE A 63 5.94 -9.67 2.31
N THR A 64 5.39 -10.01 3.47
CA THR A 64 3.98 -9.75 3.81
C THR A 64 3.96 -8.65 4.86
N PRO A 65 3.40 -7.47 4.56
CA PRO A 65 3.26 -6.42 5.56
C PRO A 65 2.40 -6.91 6.73
N GLU A 66 2.84 -6.64 7.95
CA GLU A 66 2.02 -6.81 9.15
C GLU A 66 1.26 -5.51 9.41
N TYR A 67 -0.02 -5.61 9.67
CA TYR A 67 -0.89 -4.49 9.94
C TYR A 67 -1.26 -4.46 11.42
N SER A 68 -1.17 -3.28 12.06
CA SER A 68 -1.50 -3.09 13.47
C SER A 68 -3.01 -3.16 13.73
N LYS A 69 -3.81 -2.87 12.70
CA LYS A 69 -5.27 -2.91 12.75
C LYS A 69 -5.85 -3.94 11.81
N THR A 70 -6.86 -4.65 12.29
CA THR A 70 -7.67 -5.55 11.46
C THR A 70 -8.67 -4.77 10.61
N TYR A 71 -9.22 -5.42 9.60
CA TYR A 71 -10.31 -4.83 8.80
C TYR A 71 -11.53 -4.47 9.67
N ASP A 72 -11.90 -5.30 10.63
CA ASP A 72 -13.05 -5.04 11.51
C ASP A 72 -12.83 -3.79 12.38
N GLU A 73 -11.63 -3.61 12.93
CA GLU A 73 -11.29 -2.39 13.69
C GLU A 73 -11.31 -1.15 12.79
N ALA A 74 -10.82 -1.27 11.55
CA ALA A 74 -10.85 -0.20 10.57
C ALA A 74 -12.29 0.16 10.17
N LEU A 75 -13.13 -0.83 9.92
CA LEU A 75 -14.54 -0.63 9.59
C LEU A 75 -15.30 0.05 10.74
N GLU A 76 -15.09 -0.39 11.98
CA GLU A 76 -15.70 0.24 13.16
C GLU A 76 -15.22 1.69 13.34
N SER A 77 -13.94 1.98 13.06
CA SER A 77 -13.43 3.36 13.08
C SER A 77 -14.10 4.22 11.99
N LEU A 78 -14.26 3.67 10.78
CA LEU A 78 -14.95 4.36 9.69
C LEU A 78 -16.41 4.68 10.07
N LYS A 79 -17.15 3.69 10.58
CA LYS A 79 -18.53 3.89 11.03
C LYS A 79 -18.65 5.04 12.03
N ARG A 80 -17.76 5.07 13.03
CA ARG A 80 -17.73 6.16 14.02
C ARG A 80 -17.41 7.52 13.38
N SER A 81 -16.52 7.57 12.42
CA SER A 81 -16.09 8.83 11.78
C SER A 81 -17.19 9.47 10.92
N ILE A 82 -18.05 8.66 10.27
CA ILE A 82 -19.09 9.16 9.36
C ILE A 82 -20.44 9.34 10.03
N GLY A 83 -20.68 8.72 11.17
CA GLY A 83 -22.00 8.72 11.81
C GLY A 83 -22.06 9.03 13.29
N GLY A 84 -20.92 9.19 13.94
CA GLY A 84 -20.89 9.31 15.40
C GLY A 84 -21.18 7.98 16.10
N MET A 85 -21.36 8.01 17.42
CA MET A 85 -21.49 6.79 18.25
C MET A 85 -22.85 6.07 18.13
N ASP A 86 -23.85 6.67 17.48
CA ASP A 86 -25.25 6.20 17.48
C ASP A 86 -25.79 5.71 16.13
N ILE A 87 -24.92 5.46 15.13
CA ILE A 87 -25.42 4.90 13.87
C ILE A 87 -25.59 3.40 14.02
N THR A 88 -26.80 2.96 14.27
CA THR A 88 -27.27 1.59 14.03
C THR A 88 -27.39 1.40 12.51
N PHE A 89 -26.36 0.86 11.90
CA PHE A 89 -26.39 0.46 10.49
C PHE A 89 -27.37 -0.71 10.34
N ASN A 90 -28.47 -0.53 9.63
CA ASN A 90 -29.58 -1.45 9.37
C ASN A 90 -30.81 -1.34 10.28
N ASP A 91 -31.02 -0.25 11.04
CA ASP A 91 -32.32 -0.07 11.66
C ASP A 91 -33.32 0.57 10.70
N ASN A 92 -34.44 -0.14 10.49
CA ASN A 92 -35.53 0.26 9.59
C ASN A 92 -36.33 1.46 10.11
N ASP A 93 -35.91 2.08 11.20
CA ASP A 93 -36.59 3.21 11.82
C ASP A 93 -35.82 4.50 11.57
N ASP A 94 -36.25 5.23 10.58
CA ASP A 94 -36.02 6.68 10.42
C ASP A 94 -34.62 7.18 10.00
N GLY A 95 -33.65 6.33 9.61
CA GLY A 95 -32.30 6.71 9.22
C GLY A 95 -31.95 6.54 7.74
N ASP A 96 -30.84 7.11 7.32
CA ASP A 96 -30.18 6.78 6.07
C ASP A 96 -29.54 5.38 6.21
N ILE A 97 -29.55 4.59 5.14
CA ILE A 97 -28.97 3.23 5.11
C ILE A 97 -27.56 3.30 4.56
N TYR A 98 -26.62 2.68 5.27
CA TYR A 98 -25.23 2.62 4.87
C TYR A 98 -24.82 1.18 4.57
N ASN A 99 -24.28 0.95 3.35
CA ASN A 99 -23.69 -0.31 2.95
C ASN A 99 -22.19 -0.13 2.77
N PHE A 100 -21.40 -1.01 3.40
CA PHE A 100 -19.96 -1.00 3.32
C PHE A 100 -19.46 -2.21 2.54
N GLU A 101 -18.53 -1.99 1.64
CA GLU A 101 -17.90 -3.05 0.86
C GLU A 101 -16.39 -2.89 0.91
N TYR A 102 -15.71 -3.95 1.37
CA TYR A 102 -14.25 -4.04 1.27
C TYR A 102 -13.83 -4.13 -0.20
N ARG A 103 -12.85 -3.37 -0.60
CA ARG A 103 -12.28 -3.43 -1.95
C ARG A 103 -10.93 -4.14 -1.96
N GLU A 104 -9.94 -3.56 -1.29
CA GLU A 104 -8.57 -4.05 -1.27
C GLU A 104 -7.76 -3.38 -0.16
N ILE A 105 -6.50 -3.77 -0.02
CA ILE A 105 -5.50 -2.99 0.69
C ILE A 105 -4.63 -2.29 -0.34
N ALA A 106 -4.62 -0.96 -0.32
CA ALA A 106 -3.80 -0.13 -1.19
C ALA A 106 -2.63 0.50 -0.42
N GLU A 107 -1.51 0.66 -1.12
CA GLU A 107 -0.37 1.43 -0.64
C GLU A 107 -0.47 2.87 -1.17
N ILE A 108 -0.47 3.86 -0.27
CA ILE A 108 -0.54 5.27 -0.59
C ILE A 108 0.55 5.98 0.20
N SER A 109 1.54 6.58 -0.48
CA SER A 109 2.66 7.29 0.15
C SER A 109 3.37 6.45 1.23
N ASP A 110 3.79 5.24 0.88
CA ASP A 110 4.51 4.29 1.73
C ASP A 110 3.74 3.81 2.98
N LYS A 111 2.42 3.96 2.99
CA LYS A 111 1.52 3.45 4.04
C LYS A 111 0.41 2.59 3.45
N TYR A 112 -0.08 1.65 4.24
CA TYR A 112 -1.15 0.74 3.82
C TYR A 112 -2.49 1.17 4.37
N TYR A 113 -3.53 1.03 3.53
CA TYR A 113 -4.89 1.43 3.84
C TYR A 113 -5.89 0.36 3.39
N TYR A 114 -6.85 0.04 4.23
CA TYR A 114 -8.06 -0.65 3.81
C TYR A 114 -8.91 0.29 2.96
N ILE A 115 -9.17 -0.08 1.72
CA ILE A 115 -10.06 0.66 0.83
C ILE A 115 -11.47 0.12 0.98
N ILE A 116 -12.37 0.99 1.40
CA ILE A 116 -13.76 0.65 1.72
C ILE A 116 -14.68 1.59 0.93
N SER A 117 -15.57 1.04 0.11
CA SER A 117 -16.66 1.83 -0.47
C SER A 117 -17.85 1.84 0.49
N CYS A 118 -18.44 3.00 0.64
CA CYS A 118 -19.62 3.23 1.42
C CYS A 118 -20.71 3.78 0.51
N GLU A 119 -21.82 3.08 0.41
CA GLU A 119 -23.01 3.54 -0.26
C GLU A 119 -24.05 3.96 0.77
N MET A 120 -24.41 5.24 0.77
CA MET A 120 -25.44 5.80 1.63
C MET A 120 -26.72 6.01 0.81
N THR A 121 -27.81 5.42 1.23
CA THR A 121 -29.15 5.64 0.65
C THR A 121 -30.01 6.40 1.63
N THR A 122 -30.46 7.60 1.23
CA THR A 122 -31.35 8.43 2.03
C THR A 122 -32.80 7.92 2.01
N LYS A 123 -33.63 8.32 2.96
CA LYS A 123 -35.08 8.08 3.00
C LYS A 123 -35.84 8.45 1.70
N LYS A 124 -35.29 9.37 0.92
CA LYS A 124 -35.85 9.77 -0.37
C LYS A 124 -35.31 8.94 -1.54
N ASN A 125 -34.72 7.77 -1.25
CA ASN A 125 -34.09 6.88 -2.23
C ASN A 125 -33.00 7.55 -3.09
N LYS A 126 -32.30 8.55 -2.54
CA LYS A 126 -31.11 9.12 -3.17
C LYS A 126 -29.90 8.37 -2.65
N THR A 127 -29.13 7.82 -3.56
CA THR A 127 -27.90 7.08 -3.26
C THR A 127 -26.67 7.96 -3.52
N LYS A 128 -25.72 7.91 -2.60
CA LYS A 128 -24.39 8.53 -2.73
C LYS A 128 -23.33 7.48 -2.39
N SER A 129 -22.39 7.28 -3.28
CA SER A 129 -21.23 6.43 -3.04
C SER A 129 -20.01 7.27 -2.69
N THR A 130 -19.25 6.83 -1.70
CA THR A 130 -17.99 7.46 -1.27
C THR A 130 -16.97 6.36 -0.98
N THR A 131 -15.75 6.52 -1.46
CA THR A 131 -14.65 5.61 -1.13
C THR A 131 -13.82 6.20 0.01
N TYR A 132 -13.47 5.35 0.95
CA TYR A 132 -12.63 5.68 2.09
C TYR A 132 -11.35 4.84 2.10
N ALA A 133 -10.28 5.44 2.57
CA ALA A 133 -9.04 4.78 2.92
C ALA A 133 -8.87 4.84 4.43
N VAL A 134 -8.81 3.69 5.09
CA VAL A 134 -8.62 3.60 6.54
C VAL A 134 -7.24 3.01 6.81
N SER A 135 -6.42 3.75 7.53
CA SER A 135 -5.04 3.35 7.82
C SER A 135 -4.97 1.99 8.52
N CYS A 136 -4.11 1.12 8.01
CA CYS A 136 -3.85 -0.19 8.60
C CYS A 136 -3.02 -0.12 9.90
N ASP A 137 -2.49 1.05 10.25
CA ASP A 137 -1.65 1.22 11.44
C ASP A 137 -2.42 1.81 12.63
N ASP A 138 -3.23 2.85 12.41
CA ASP A 138 -3.88 3.63 13.46
C ASP A 138 -5.40 3.78 13.26
N ALA A 139 -5.94 3.20 12.18
CA ALA A 139 -7.35 3.25 11.80
C ALA A 139 -7.89 4.68 11.58
N ILE A 140 -7.03 5.65 11.23
CA ILE A 140 -7.46 6.98 10.81
C ILE A 140 -8.11 6.89 9.43
N CYS A 141 -9.25 7.56 9.27
CA CYS A 141 -10.09 7.51 8.09
C CYS A 141 -9.89 8.75 7.21
N TYR A 142 -9.80 8.53 5.91
CA TYR A 142 -9.67 9.56 4.88
C TYR A 142 -10.68 9.31 3.77
N LYS A 143 -11.16 10.35 3.11
CA LYS A 143 -11.82 10.18 1.82
C LYS A 143 -10.76 9.81 0.78
N ALA A 144 -11.08 8.83 -0.06
CA ALA A 144 -10.18 8.37 -1.11
C ALA A 144 -10.80 8.58 -2.49
N SER A 145 -9.94 8.83 -3.46
CA SER A 145 -10.30 8.86 -4.88
C SER A 145 -9.37 7.92 -5.66
N HIS A 146 -9.92 7.26 -6.66
CA HIS A 146 -9.20 6.38 -7.56
C HIS A 146 -8.88 7.14 -8.84
N GLY A 147 -7.59 7.30 -9.15
CA GLY A 147 -7.14 8.00 -10.34
C GLY A 147 -7.27 7.16 -11.61
N SER A 148 -7.19 7.80 -12.76
CA SER A 148 -7.15 7.13 -14.07
C SER A 148 -5.87 6.31 -14.29
N ASP A 149 -4.86 6.54 -13.48
CA ASP A 149 -3.59 5.79 -13.45
C ASP A 149 -3.68 4.49 -12.63
N GLY A 150 -4.84 4.18 -12.06
CA GLY A 150 -5.08 3.01 -11.23
C GLY A 150 -4.63 3.16 -9.77
N ASN A 151 -4.18 4.35 -9.35
CA ASN A 151 -3.72 4.61 -7.99
C ASN A 151 -4.79 5.30 -7.14
N TYR A 152 -4.77 5.02 -5.84
CA TYR A 152 -5.57 5.76 -4.88
C TYR A 152 -4.82 6.99 -4.36
N SER A 153 -5.58 8.04 -4.10
CA SER A 153 -5.13 9.21 -3.36
C SER A 153 -6.08 9.50 -2.21
N ILE A 154 -5.56 10.08 -1.14
CA ILE A 154 -6.35 10.45 0.04
C ILE A 154 -6.41 11.96 0.18
N SER A 155 -7.60 12.46 0.59
CA SER A 155 -7.76 13.84 1.02
C SER A 155 -7.86 13.89 2.55
N THR A 156 -7.10 14.78 3.17
CA THR A 156 -7.30 15.14 4.57
C THR A 156 -8.64 15.88 4.66
N SER A 157 -9.55 15.38 5.50
CA SER A 157 -10.94 15.85 5.61
C SER A 157 -11.07 17.24 6.28
N ASN A 158 -10.33 18.23 5.80
CA ASN A 158 -10.43 19.62 6.27
C ASN A 158 -10.85 20.60 5.16
N ASP A 159 -11.29 20.10 4.00
CA ASP A 159 -11.81 20.93 2.91
C ASP A 159 -13.28 20.57 2.67
N ASP A 160 -14.15 21.17 3.45
CA ASP A 160 -15.56 21.48 3.12
C ASP A 160 -15.78 22.98 3.21
#